data_419ce9d282e812b74c8b9a736f03b369
#
_entry.id   419ce9d282e812b74c8b9a736f03b369
#
_cell.length_a   1.000
_cell.length_b   1.000
_cell.length_c   1.000
_cell.angle_alpha   90.00
_cell.angle_beta   90.00
_cell.angle_gamma   90.00
#
_symmetry.space_group_name_H-M   'P 1'
#
loop_
_entity.id
_entity.type
_entity.pdbx_description
1 polymer ?
#
loop_
_entity_poly.entity_id
_entity_poly.type
_entity_poly.pdbx_seq_one_letter_code
_entity_poly.pdbx_strand_id
1 'polypeptide(L)'
;MNIVGIDPGLSGGVALVGDGALQMAVDMPVLGGEIDIDELCELLNMSKPDVVVVETVHAMPKQGVSSTFNFGLSTGMVLGTIRSLRHPLV
;
A
#
# COMPACT_ATOMS: atom_id res chain seq x y z
N MET A 1 -12.11 2.73 15.32
CA MET A 1 -10.81 3.06 14.72
C MET A 1 -10.72 2.43 13.34
N ASN A 2 -10.30 3.21 12.36
CA ASN A 2 -10.05 2.72 11.00
C ASN A 2 -8.57 2.44 10.79
N ILE A 3 -8.26 1.21 10.42
CA ILE A 3 -6.89 0.78 10.13
C ILE A 3 -6.83 0.35 8.68
N VAL A 4 -5.92 0.95 7.91
CA VAL A 4 -5.65 0.51 6.53
C VAL A 4 -4.36 -0.30 6.53
N GLY A 5 -4.44 -1.52 6.01
CA GLY A 5 -3.27 -2.38 5.80
C GLY A 5 -2.93 -2.46 4.32
N ILE A 6 -1.65 -2.35 4.00
CA ILE A 6 -1.18 -2.37 2.62
C ILE A 6 -0.04 -3.36 2.43
N ASP A 7 -0.21 -4.26 1.47
CA ASP A 7 0.88 -5.01 0.86
C ASP A 7 1.32 -4.22 -0.37
N PRO A 8 2.53 -3.63 -0.39
CA PRO A 8 2.90 -2.62 -1.39
C PRO A 8 3.33 -3.17 -2.75
N GLY A 9 3.37 -4.48 -2.95
CA GLY A 9 3.71 -5.06 -4.25
C GLY A 9 2.66 -4.78 -5.32
N LEU A 10 3.03 -4.90 -6.60
CA LEU A 10 2.07 -4.76 -7.71
C LEU A 10 0.96 -5.81 -7.66
N SER A 11 1.25 -6.97 -7.07
CA SER A 11 0.27 -8.02 -6.83
C SER A 11 -0.28 -8.00 -5.40
N GLY A 12 -0.04 -6.91 -4.69
CA GLY A 12 -0.48 -6.74 -3.32
C GLY A 12 -1.92 -6.27 -3.21
N GLY A 13 -2.21 -5.58 -2.13
CA GLY A 13 -3.57 -5.15 -1.88
C GLY A 13 -3.69 -4.12 -0.79
N VAL A 14 -4.90 -3.60 -0.66
CA VAL A 14 -5.29 -2.60 0.34
C VAL A 14 -6.52 -3.11 1.06
N ALA A 15 -6.47 -3.11 2.38
CA ALA A 15 -7.59 -3.53 3.21
C ALA A 15 -7.92 -2.47 4.25
N LEU A 16 -9.20 -2.29 4.51
CA LEU A 16 -9.70 -1.40 5.55
C LEU A 16 -10.40 -2.24 6.62
N VAL A 17 -9.94 -2.10 7.86
CA VAL A 17 -10.58 -2.67 9.04
C VAL A 17 -11.15 -1.52 9.87
N GLY A 18 -12.43 -1.56 10.12
CA GLY A 18 -13.12 -0.57 10.96
C GLY A 18 -14.04 -1.27 11.94
N ASP A 19 -14.08 -0.76 13.17
CA ASP A 19 -14.93 -1.29 14.25
C ASP A 19 -14.72 -2.80 14.47
N GLY A 20 -13.47 -3.25 14.34
CA GLY A 20 -13.11 -4.64 14.56
C GLY A 20 -13.49 -5.59 13.42
N ALA A 21 -13.92 -5.09 12.28
CA ALA A 21 -14.35 -5.91 11.15
C ALA A 21 -13.75 -5.44 9.84
N LEU A 22 -13.52 -6.37 8.92
CA LEU A 22 -13.07 -6.04 7.57
C LEU A 22 -14.19 -5.31 6.82
N GLN A 23 -13.88 -4.09 6.38
CA GLN A 23 -14.82 -3.24 5.64
C GLN A 23 -14.58 -3.28 4.14
N MET A 24 -13.34 -3.45 3.72
CA MET A 24 -12.94 -3.42 2.31
C MET A 24 -11.64 -4.19 2.14
N ALA A 25 -11.53 -4.90 1.04
CA ALA A 25 -10.26 -5.48 0.60
C ALA A 25 -10.24 -5.44 -0.94
N VAL A 26 -9.23 -4.79 -1.50
CA VAL A 26 -9.09 -4.63 -2.94
C VAL A 26 -7.66 -4.92 -3.36
N ASP A 27 -7.48 -5.32 -4.61
CA ASP A 27 -6.16 -5.45 -5.19
C ASP A 27 -5.46 -4.09 -5.24
N MET A 28 -4.14 -4.10 -5.19
CA MET A 28 -3.36 -2.88 -5.37
C MET A 28 -3.73 -2.23 -6.70
N PRO A 29 -4.11 -0.93 -6.69
CA PRO A 29 -4.39 -0.24 -7.95
C PRO A 29 -3.11 -0.08 -8.78
N VAL A 30 -3.13 -0.57 -10.00
CA VAL A 30 -2.00 -0.59 -10.93
C VAL A 30 -2.42 -0.01 -12.26
N LEU A 31 -1.58 0.83 -12.82
CA LEU A 31 -1.79 1.43 -14.14
C LEU A 31 -0.43 1.51 -14.86
N GLY A 32 -0.37 0.96 -16.07
CA GLY A 32 0.85 1.00 -16.87
C GLY A 32 2.04 0.29 -16.22
N GLY A 33 1.80 -0.78 -15.46
CA GLY A 33 2.86 -1.54 -14.80
C GLY A 33 3.42 -0.91 -13.53
N GLU A 34 2.78 0.14 -13.03
CA GLU A 34 3.18 0.86 -11.82
C GLU A 34 2.00 1.04 -10.89
N ILE A 35 2.27 1.41 -9.64
CA ILE A 35 1.20 1.81 -8.71
C ILE A 35 0.43 2.99 -9.31
N ASP A 36 -0.90 2.85 -9.35
CA ASP A 36 -1.79 3.96 -9.69
C ASP A 36 -1.96 4.85 -8.46
N ILE A 37 -1.13 5.88 -8.38
CA ILE A 37 -1.09 6.77 -7.22
C ILE A 37 -2.41 7.51 -7.05
N ASP A 38 -3.06 7.93 -8.13
CA ASP A 38 -4.32 8.66 -8.04
C ASP A 38 -5.41 7.79 -7.39
N GLU A 39 -5.52 6.55 -7.83
CA GLU A 39 -6.49 5.62 -7.26
C GLU A 39 -6.15 5.27 -5.81
N LEU A 40 -4.86 5.10 -5.50
CA LEU A 40 -4.43 4.86 -4.12
C LEU A 40 -4.77 6.04 -3.22
N CYS A 41 -4.57 7.26 -3.69
CA CYS A 41 -4.97 8.46 -2.96
C CYS A 41 -6.47 8.47 -2.67
N GLU A 42 -7.29 8.12 -3.65
CA GLU A 42 -8.75 8.06 -3.47
C GLU A 42 -9.13 7.03 -2.41
N LEU A 43 -8.53 5.84 -2.47
CA LEU A 43 -8.78 4.79 -1.48
C LEU A 43 -8.41 5.24 -0.08
N LEU A 44 -7.26 5.86 0.10
CA LEU A 44 -6.81 6.34 1.40
C LEU A 44 -7.69 7.47 1.93
N ASN A 45 -8.04 8.44 1.08
CA ASN A 45 -8.89 9.54 1.50
C ASN A 45 -10.31 9.09 1.84
N MET A 46 -10.85 8.15 1.08
CA MET A 46 -12.17 7.59 1.33
C MET A 46 -12.20 6.76 2.62
N SER A 47 -11.13 6.04 2.90
CA SER A 47 -11.02 5.17 4.08
C SER A 47 -10.89 5.95 5.39
N LYS A 48 -10.42 7.18 5.35
CA LYS A 48 -10.17 8.03 6.54
C LYS A 48 -9.44 7.25 7.63
N PRO A 49 -8.23 6.73 7.34
CA PRO A 49 -7.54 5.88 8.29
C PRO A 49 -7.04 6.65 9.52
N ASP A 50 -7.21 6.04 10.69
CA ASP A 50 -6.55 6.52 11.90
C ASP A 50 -5.09 6.11 11.91
N VAL A 51 -4.77 4.98 11.27
CA VAL A 51 -3.39 4.51 11.08
C VAL A 51 -3.31 3.68 9.81
N VAL A 52 -2.17 3.79 9.12
CA VAL A 52 -1.85 2.97 7.95
C VAL A 52 -0.67 2.06 8.31
N VAL A 53 -0.81 0.77 8.05
CA VAL A 53 0.22 -0.23 8.28
C VAL A 53 0.66 -0.75 6.92
N VAL A 54 1.95 -0.66 6.62
CA VAL A 54 2.53 -1.16 5.37
C VAL A 54 3.42 -2.35 5.68
N GLU A 55 3.18 -3.46 4.99
CA GLU A 55 4.03 -4.63 5.12
C GLU A 55 5.44 -4.30 4.62
N THR A 56 6.44 -4.60 5.44
CA THR A 56 7.84 -4.44 5.07
C THR A 56 8.42 -5.81 4.80
N VAL A 57 8.90 -6.03 3.57
CA VAL A 57 9.50 -7.29 3.17
C VAL A 57 10.93 -7.03 2.73
N HIS A 58 11.85 -7.85 3.23
CA HIS A 58 13.24 -7.81 2.81
C HIS A 58 13.43 -8.63 1.53
N ALA A 59 14.37 -8.22 0.68
CA ALA A 59 14.72 -8.99 -0.52
C ALA A 59 15.19 -10.38 -0.13
N MET A 60 14.68 -11.40 -0.83
CA MET A 60 15.11 -12.78 -0.63
C MET A 60 16.46 -13.02 -1.33
N PRO A 61 17.34 -13.87 -0.76
CA PRO A 61 18.68 -14.08 -1.33
C PRO A 61 18.71 -14.54 -2.80
N LYS A 62 17.65 -15.19 -3.26
CA LYS A 62 17.56 -15.68 -4.65
C LYS A 62 16.64 -14.83 -5.52
N GLN A 63 16.18 -13.70 -5.03
CA GLN A 63 15.34 -12.80 -5.79
C GLN A 63 16.17 -12.09 -6.87
N GLY A 64 15.64 -12.01 -8.09
CA GLY A 64 16.30 -11.31 -9.18
C GLY A 64 16.40 -9.80 -8.93
N VAL A 65 17.41 -9.17 -9.55
CA VAL A 65 17.64 -7.72 -9.41
C VAL A 65 16.42 -6.91 -9.85
N SER A 66 15.81 -7.28 -10.99
CA SER A 66 14.63 -6.59 -11.50
C SER A 66 13.44 -6.67 -10.53
N SER A 67 13.20 -7.85 -9.95
CA SER A 67 12.12 -8.03 -8.99
C SER A 67 12.36 -7.22 -7.73
N THR A 68 13.59 -7.19 -7.24
CA THR A 68 13.96 -6.40 -6.06
C THR A 68 13.78 -4.91 -6.34
N PHE A 69 14.22 -4.45 -7.50
CA PHE A 69 14.06 -3.05 -7.90
C PHE A 69 12.60 -2.65 -8.00
N ASN A 70 11.78 -3.45 -8.69
CA ASN A 70 10.36 -3.17 -8.87
C ASN A 70 9.61 -3.16 -7.54
N PHE A 71 9.93 -4.07 -6.65
CA PHE A 71 9.33 -4.08 -5.31
C PHE A 71 9.73 -2.84 -4.52
N GLY A 72 11.00 -2.44 -4.57
CA GLY A 72 11.47 -1.23 -3.90
C GLY A 72 10.81 0.02 -4.45
N LEU A 73 10.64 0.11 -5.77
CA LEU A 73 9.95 1.23 -6.41
C LEU A 73 8.47 1.30 -5.97
N SER A 74 7.76 0.18 -6.02
CA SER A 74 6.35 0.12 -5.59
C SER A 74 6.21 0.51 -4.12
N THR A 75 7.06 -0.02 -3.26
CA THR A 75 7.06 0.32 -1.83
C THR A 75 7.30 1.80 -1.61
N GLY A 76 8.27 2.38 -2.32
CA GLY A 76 8.57 3.81 -2.24
C GLY A 76 7.40 4.67 -2.69
N MET A 77 6.71 4.28 -3.76
CA MET A 77 5.53 5.00 -4.25
C MET A 77 4.39 4.95 -3.23
N VAL A 78 4.15 3.80 -2.61
CA VAL A 78 3.13 3.65 -1.57
C VAL A 78 3.46 4.50 -0.35
N LEU A 79 4.69 4.39 0.17
CA LEU A 79 5.11 5.16 1.35
C LEU A 79 5.08 6.66 1.09
N GLY A 80 5.53 7.09 -0.09
CA GLY A 80 5.50 8.49 -0.48
C GLY A 80 4.08 9.03 -0.55
N THR A 81 3.16 8.26 -1.09
CA THR A 81 1.74 8.62 -1.16
C THR A 81 1.14 8.82 0.24
N ILE A 82 1.35 7.85 1.14
CA ILE A 82 0.82 7.91 2.50
C ILE A 82 1.35 9.16 3.22
N ARG A 83 2.65 9.42 3.12
CA ARG A 83 3.28 10.57 3.77
C ARG A 83 2.84 11.89 3.17
N SER A 84 2.67 11.95 1.84
CA SER A 84 2.18 13.15 1.16
C SER A 84 0.77 13.53 1.62
N LEU A 85 -0.07 12.53 1.86
CA LEU A 85 -1.43 12.73 2.38
C LEU A 85 -1.47 12.93 3.89
N ARG A 86 -0.33 12.81 4.55
CA ARG A 86 -0.17 13.01 6.00
C ARG A 86 -0.99 12.04 6.86
N HIS A 87 -1.22 10.84 6.37
CA HIS A 87 -1.83 9.80 7.19
C HIS A 87 -0.80 9.23 8.17
N PRO A 88 -1.20 8.92 9.42
CA PRO A 88 -0.32 8.25 10.37
C PRO A 88 0.15 6.90 9.84
N LEU A 89 1.46 6.68 9.80
CA LEU A 89 2.10 5.50 9.24
C LEU A 89 2.85 4.73 10.33
N VAL A 90 2.61 3.43 10.36
CA VAL A 90 3.33 2.51 11.25
C VAL A 90 4.11 1.49 10.43
#